data_e62d0771b5ccfb82bef17ba0c0899574
#
_entry.id   e62d0771b5ccfb82bef17ba0c0899574
#
_cell.length_a   1.000
_cell.length_b   1.000
_cell.length_c   1.000
_cell.angle_alpha   90.00
_cell.angle_beta   90.00
_cell.angle_gamma   90.00
#
_symmetry.space_group_name_H-M   'P 1'
#
loop_
_entity.id
_entity.type
_entity.pdbx_description
1 polymer ?
#
loop_
_entity_poly.entity_id
_entity_poly.type
_entity_poly.pdbx_seq_one_letter_code
_entity_poly.pdbx_strand_id
1 'polypeptide(L)'
;GTDYKIAGGMKYKRLADDQIGYVYYGSFSSGVGENNLDYMFAHFKECKGLIFDVRDNGGGSMLYSDRIASRFLEERILTGYTQYKKGNGHNDFTQPNPVYLSPSDRTRWLRPVIVLTNRHSYSATNDFVNVMRLLPQVTVMGDRTGGGSGLPFSSELPNGWSVRFSACPVLDVNKQHTEFGIDPD
;
A
#
# COMPACT_ATOMS: atom_id res chain seq x y z
N GLY A 1 2.52 -29.36 4.38
CA GLY A 1 3.17 -28.42 5.30
C GLY A 1 3.31 -27.06 4.64
N THR A 2 2.98 -26.02 5.37
CA THR A 2 3.11 -24.65 4.87
C THR A 2 4.52 -24.17 5.18
N ASP A 3 5.42 -24.28 4.20
CA ASP A 3 6.83 -23.87 4.33
C ASP A 3 7.02 -22.34 4.26
N TYR A 4 6.09 -21.60 4.90
CA TYR A 4 6.22 -20.16 5.01
C TYR A 4 7.25 -19.77 6.07
N LYS A 5 8.13 -18.85 5.70
CA LYS A 5 8.91 -18.04 6.64
C LYS A 5 8.10 -16.84 7.09
N ILE A 6 8.45 -16.27 8.24
CA ILE A 6 7.79 -15.11 8.82
C ILE A 6 8.83 -14.01 9.06
N ALA A 7 8.50 -12.78 8.68
CA ALA A 7 9.27 -11.60 9.00
C ALA A 7 8.32 -10.43 9.33
N GLY A 8 8.19 -10.10 10.61
CA GLY A 8 7.14 -9.22 11.07
C GLY A 8 5.76 -9.77 10.73
N GLY A 9 4.86 -8.95 10.19
CA GLY A 9 3.54 -9.38 9.76
C GLY A 9 3.48 -10.12 8.40
N MET A 10 4.62 -10.28 7.73
CA MET A 10 4.68 -10.92 6.41
C MET A 10 4.91 -12.43 6.53
N LYS A 11 4.19 -13.21 5.70
CA LYS A 11 4.46 -14.63 5.43
C LYS A 11 5.03 -14.76 4.03
N TYR A 12 6.14 -15.46 3.86
CA TYR A 12 6.80 -15.53 2.56
C TYR A 12 7.45 -16.89 2.29
N LYS A 13 7.56 -17.23 1.02
CA LYS A 13 8.21 -18.46 0.52
C LYS A 13 8.66 -18.28 -0.91
N ARG A 14 9.41 -19.24 -1.44
CA ARG A 14 9.71 -19.34 -2.87
C ARG A 14 8.74 -20.29 -3.56
N LEU A 15 8.45 -20.02 -4.82
CA LEU A 15 7.60 -20.81 -5.72
C LEU A 15 8.35 -21.09 -7.03
N ALA A 16 7.79 -21.98 -7.85
CA ALA A 16 8.28 -22.29 -9.19
C ALA A 16 9.80 -22.61 -9.19
N ASP A 17 10.18 -23.68 -8.50
CA ASP A 17 11.58 -24.13 -8.36
C ASP A 17 12.52 -22.97 -7.94
N ASP A 18 12.10 -22.25 -6.92
CA ASP A 18 12.80 -21.10 -6.33
C ASP A 18 12.97 -19.87 -7.25
N GLN A 19 12.26 -19.81 -8.38
CA GLN A 19 12.38 -18.70 -9.33
C GLN A 19 11.53 -17.48 -8.95
N ILE A 20 10.47 -17.65 -8.15
CA ILE A 20 9.51 -16.61 -7.80
C ILE A 20 9.44 -16.49 -6.27
N GLY A 21 9.62 -15.27 -5.77
CA GLY A 21 9.28 -14.92 -4.40
C GLY A 21 7.77 -14.73 -4.26
N TYR A 22 7.18 -15.22 -3.18
CA TYR A 22 5.80 -14.96 -2.81
C TYR A 22 5.73 -14.40 -1.39
N VAL A 23 5.06 -13.28 -1.24
CA VAL A 23 4.81 -12.62 0.04
C VAL A 23 3.31 -12.46 0.22
N TYR A 24 2.78 -12.92 1.33
CA TYR A 24 1.44 -12.57 1.79
C TYR A 24 1.54 -11.59 2.96
N TYR A 25 0.88 -10.45 2.86
CA TYR A 25 0.80 -9.45 3.91
C TYR A 25 -0.66 -9.07 4.18
N GLY A 26 -1.24 -9.65 5.20
CA GLY A 26 -2.68 -9.61 5.48
C GLY A 26 -3.15 -8.35 6.23
N SER A 27 -2.24 -7.51 6.74
CA SER A 27 -2.64 -6.27 7.43
C SER A 27 -1.46 -5.32 7.63
N PHE A 28 -1.64 -4.07 7.24
CA PHE A 28 -0.73 -2.98 7.58
C PHE A 28 -0.81 -2.53 9.06
N SER A 29 -1.63 -3.19 9.87
CA SER A 29 -1.56 -3.07 11.34
C SER A 29 -0.50 -4.01 11.96
N SER A 30 -0.04 -5.01 11.20
CA SER A 30 1.03 -5.90 11.63
C SER A 30 2.39 -5.28 11.35
N GLY A 31 3.21 -5.12 12.37
CA GLY A 31 4.49 -4.41 12.27
C GLY A 31 5.48 -5.06 11.30
N VAL A 32 6.08 -4.24 10.45
CA VAL A 32 7.18 -4.61 9.55
C VAL A 32 8.31 -3.59 9.70
N GLY A 33 9.43 -4.06 10.25
CA GLY A 33 10.66 -3.25 10.36
C GLY A 33 11.57 -3.41 9.14
N GLU A 34 12.57 -2.53 9.04
CA GLU A 34 13.55 -2.57 7.95
C GLU A 34 14.29 -3.92 7.87
N ASN A 35 14.67 -4.47 9.01
CA ASN A 35 15.36 -5.76 9.06
C ASN A 35 14.46 -6.92 8.58
N ASN A 36 13.14 -6.84 8.81
CA ASN A 36 12.21 -7.84 8.29
C ASN A 36 12.23 -7.87 6.76
N LEU A 37 12.25 -6.69 6.13
CA LEU A 37 12.35 -6.54 4.67
C LEU A 37 13.70 -7.02 4.16
N ASP A 38 14.80 -6.69 4.83
CA ASP A 38 16.14 -7.14 4.44
C ASP A 38 16.24 -8.67 4.47
N TYR A 39 15.72 -9.33 5.52
CA TYR A 39 15.70 -10.81 5.59
C TYR A 39 14.86 -11.43 4.47
N MET A 40 13.71 -10.85 4.18
CA MET A 40 12.83 -11.31 3.10
C MET A 40 13.52 -11.18 1.73
N PHE A 41 14.08 -10.01 1.41
CA PHE A 41 14.75 -9.79 0.13
C PHE A 41 16.03 -10.61 -0.01
N ALA A 42 16.77 -10.82 1.07
CA ALA A 42 17.93 -11.73 1.06
C ALA A 42 17.51 -13.17 0.73
N HIS A 43 16.36 -13.62 1.25
CA HIS A 43 15.79 -14.92 0.92
C HIS A 43 15.42 -15.02 -0.57
N PHE A 44 14.98 -13.93 -1.20
CA PHE A 44 14.59 -13.88 -2.61
C PHE A 44 15.70 -13.46 -3.56
N LYS A 45 16.94 -13.38 -3.09
CA LYS A 45 18.08 -12.86 -3.86
C LYS A 45 18.17 -13.44 -5.28
N GLU A 46 17.94 -14.75 -5.44
CA GLU A 46 18.05 -15.46 -6.71
C GLU A 46 16.72 -15.54 -7.49
N CYS A 47 15.60 -15.09 -6.91
CA CYS A 47 14.31 -15.10 -7.60
C CYS A 47 14.28 -14.07 -8.74
N LYS A 48 13.61 -14.40 -9.83
CA LYS A 48 13.48 -13.54 -11.03
C LYS A 48 12.34 -12.54 -10.92
N GLY A 49 11.32 -12.85 -10.12
CA GLY A 49 10.14 -12.03 -9.92
C GLY A 49 9.56 -12.22 -8.52
N LEU A 50 8.63 -11.35 -8.17
CA LEU A 50 7.96 -11.33 -6.87
C LEU A 50 6.44 -11.25 -7.06
N ILE A 51 5.71 -12.03 -6.29
CA ILE A 51 4.27 -11.86 -6.09
C ILE A 51 4.08 -11.28 -4.69
N PHE A 52 3.50 -10.10 -4.62
CA PHE A 52 3.16 -9.42 -3.35
C PHE A 52 1.64 -9.43 -3.17
N ASP A 53 1.17 -10.33 -2.32
CA ASP A 53 -0.26 -10.60 -2.13
C ASP A 53 -0.81 -9.77 -0.97
N VAL A 54 -1.66 -8.80 -1.31
CA VAL A 54 -2.38 -7.94 -0.35
C VAL A 54 -3.90 -8.14 -0.42
N ARG A 55 -4.33 -9.27 -0.95
CA ARG A 55 -5.74 -9.65 -0.88
C ARG A 55 -6.17 -9.80 0.57
N ASP A 56 -7.38 -9.34 0.87
CA ASP A 56 -7.96 -9.33 2.22
C ASP A 56 -7.21 -8.46 3.25
N ASN A 57 -6.28 -7.61 2.79
CA ASN A 57 -5.58 -6.66 3.63
C ASN A 57 -6.43 -5.39 3.82
N GLY A 58 -7.07 -5.25 4.96
CA GLY A 58 -7.95 -4.11 5.30
C GLY A 58 -7.23 -2.79 5.60
N GLY A 59 -5.91 -2.73 5.41
CA GLY A 59 -5.11 -1.53 5.66
C GLY A 59 -4.45 -1.50 7.04
N GLY A 60 -4.24 -0.30 7.55
CA GLY A 60 -3.55 -0.03 8.81
C GLY A 60 -2.64 1.20 8.72
N SER A 61 -1.38 1.05 9.04
CA SER A 61 -0.41 2.13 9.10
C SER A 61 0.17 2.50 7.73
N MET A 62 0.06 3.76 7.35
CA MET A 62 0.73 4.34 6.18
C MET A 62 2.26 4.23 6.29
N LEU A 63 2.81 4.31 7.51
CA LEU A 63 4.25 4.14 7.73
C LEU A 63 4.77 2.79 7.22
N TYR A 64 4.01 1.71 7.41
CA TYR A 64 4.42 0.40 6.90
C TYR A 64 4.18 0.28 5.39
N SER A 65 3.12 0.90 4.88
CA SER A 65 2.86 1.03 3.44
C SER A 65 4.05 1.69 2.74
N ASP A 66 4.43 2.89 3.19
CA ASP A 66 5.52 3.66 2.60
C ASP A 66 6.87 2.96 2.74
N ARG A 67 7.13 2.35 3.92
CA ARG A 67 8.36 1.57 4.16
C ARG A 67 8.50 0.42 3.17
N ILE A 68 7.43 -0.32 2.93
CA ILE A 68 7.46 -1.43 1.97
C ILE A 68 7.57 -0.90 0.55
N ALA A 69 6.75 0.07 0.15
CA ALA A 69 6.74 0.63 -1.19
C ALA A 69 8.09 1.26 -1.56
N SER A 70 8.76 1.94 -0.62
CA SER A 70 10.08 2.56 -0.84
C SER A 70 11.16 1.57 -1.30
N ARG A 71 10.99 0.28 -0.98
CA ARG A 71 11.91 -0.80 -1.40
C ARG A 71 11.79 -1.18 -2.88
N PHE A 72 10.77 -0.68 -3.57
CA PHE A 72 10.52 -0.95 -5.00
C PHE A 72 10.82 0.26 -5.88
N LEU A 73 11.15 1.42 -5.29
CA LEU A 73 11.45 2.64 -6.01
C LEU A 73 12.92 2.69 -6.44
N GLU A 74 13.16 3.17 -7.66
CA GLU A 74 14.49 3.52 -8.15
C GLU A 74 14.84 4.97 -7.81
N GLU A 75 13.87 5.88 -7.93
CA GLU A 75 14.02 7.30 -7.64
C GLU A 75 12.82 7.83 -6.84
N ARG A 76 12.92 9.10 -6.41
CA ARG A 76 11.81 9.80 -5.76
C ARG A 76 10.70 10.09 -6.76
N ILE A 77 9.48 9.65 -6.46
CA ILE A 77 8.33 9.83 -7.33
C ILE A 77 7.22 10.64 -6.64
N LEU A 78 6.42 11.33 -7.43
CA LEU A 78 5.12 11.84 -7.02
C LEU A 78 4.16 10.66 -6.92
N THR A 79 3.51 10.47 -5.77
CA THR A 79 2.57 9.36 -5.54
C THR A 79 1.11 9.80 -5.64
N GLY A 80 0.86 11.09 -5.57
CA GLY A 80 -0.47 11.68 -5.63
C GLY A 80 -0.56 13.00 -4.88
N TYR A 81 -1.76 13.31 -4.42
CA TYR A 81 -2.04 14.56 -3.71
C TYR A 81 -2.97 14.32 -2.53
N THR A 82 -2.87 15.18 -1.52
CA THR A 82 -3.79 15.21 -0.38
C THR A 82 -4.38 16.61 -0.24
N GLN A 83 -5.67 16.68 0.10
CA GLN A 83 -6.34 17.92 0.41
C GLN A 83 -6.81 17.91 1.88
N TYR A 84 -6.88 19.07 2.49
CA TYR A 84 -7.33 19.23 3.86
C TYR A 84 -8.51 20.17 3.91
N LYS A 85 -9.43 19.91 4.82
CA LYS A 85 -10.55 20.82 5.09
C LYS A 85 -10.00 22.16 5.58
N LYS A 86 -10.49 23.29 5.02
CA LYS A 86 -10.07 24.65 5.39
C LYS A 86 -11.23 25.55 5.82
N GLY A 87 -12.46 25.07 5.77
CA GLY A 87 -13.66 25.83 6.10
C GLY A 87 -14.87 24.93 6.32
N ASN A 88 -16.04 25.56 6.60
CA ASN A 88 -17.27 24.85 6.94
C ASN A 88 -18.12 24.45 5.72
N GLY A 89 -17.84 25.01 4.54
CA GLY A 89 -18.56 24.67 3.33
C GLY A 89 -18.24 23.26 2.85
N HIS A 90 -19.16 22.62 2.15
CA HIS A 90 -19.00 21.23 1.69
C HIS A 90 -17.69 21.00 0.89
N ASN A 91 -17.35 21.94 0.02
CA ASN A 91 -16.19 21.87 -0.87
C ASN A 91 -14.98 22.72 -0.44
N ASP A 92 -14.97 23.19 0.82
CA ASP A 92 -13.89 24.03 1.34
C ASP A 92 -12.65 23.19 1.66
N PHE A 93 -11.88 22.87 0.63
CA PHE A 93 -10.61 22.16 0.74
C PHE A 93 -9.43 23.05 0.33
N THR A 94 -8.25 22.71 0.80
CA THR A 94 -6.99 23.28 0.30
C THR A 94 -6.78 22.93 -1.17
N GLN A 95 -5.89 23.63 -1.83
CA GLN A 95 -5.35 23.12 -3.11
C GLN A 95 -4.70 21.75 -2.87
N PRO A 96 -4.69 20.87 -3.88
CA PRO A 96 -4.02 19.57 -3.78
C PRO A 96 -2.53 19.73 -3.45
N ASN A 97 -2.12 19.20 -2.29
CA ASN A 97 -0.73 19.20 -1.85
C ASN A 97 -0.04 17.93 -2.38
N PRO A 98 1.06 18.05 -3.14
CA PRO A 98 1.75 16.89 -3.69
C PRO A 98 2.37 16.03 -2.59
N VAL A 99 2.24 14.72 -2.75
CA VAL A 99 2.84 13.71 -1.87
C VAL A 99 3.91 12.97 -2.67
N TYR A 100 5.08 12.82 -2.10
CA TYR A 100 6.23 12.14 -2.70
C TYR A 100 6.71 11.01 -1.83
N LEU A 101 7.19 9.96 -2.46
CA LEU A 101 7.91 8.88 -1.80
C LEU A 101 9.32 8.76 -2.38
N SER A 102 10.30 8.64 -1.50
CA SER A 102 11.70 8.43 -1.86
C SER A 102 12.07 6.95 -1.76
N PRO A 103 13.03 6.47 -2.56
CA PRO A 103 13.53 5.11 -2.43
C PRO A 103 14.20 4.89 -1.07
N SER A 104 14.13 3.67 -0.58
CA SER A 104 14.93 3.25 0.58
C SER A 104 16.42 3.25 0.25
N ASP A 105 17.25 3.58 1.22
CA ASP A 105 18.71 3.45 1.16
C ASP A 105 19.20 2.00 1.38
N ARG A 106 18.29 1.08 1.72
CA ARG A 106 18.55 -0.33 1.95
C ARG A 106 18.30 -1.17 0.69
N THR A 107 18.36 -2.49 0.80
CA THR A 107 18.11 -3.44 -0.30
C THR A 107 16.76 -3.14 -0.96
N ARG A 108 16.78 -2.91 -2.27
CA ARG A 108 15.62 -2.64 -3.11
C ARG A 108 15.36 -3.77 -4.09
N TRP A 109 14.11 -3.92 -4.48
CA TRP A 109 13.68 -4.88 -5.46
C TRP A 109 13.19 -4.17 -6.72
N LEU A 110 14.00 -4.18 -7.76
CA LEU A 110 13.71 -3.50 -9.03
C LEU A 110 13.39 -4.48 -10.18
N ARG A 111 13.22 -5.77 -9.85
CA ARG A 111 12.81 -6.83 -10.78
C ARG A 111 11.28 -6.90 -10.86
N PRO A 112 10.70 -7.64 -11.83
CA PRO A 112 9.25 -7.73 -11.98
C PRO A 112 8.51 -8.09 -10.69
N VAL A 113 7.37 -7.44 -10.49
CA VAL A 113 6.47 -7.64 -9.35
C VAL A 113 5.03 -7.74 -9.83
N ILE A 114 4.31 -8.73 -9.31
CA ILE A 114 2.85 -8.77 -9.39
C ILE A 114 2.30 -8.43 -8.01
N VAL A 115 1.40 -7.45 -7.95
CA VAL A 115 0.64 -7.14 -6.73
C VAL A 115 -0.76 -7.72 -6.88
N LEU A 116 -1.12 -8.66 -5.98
CA LEU A 116 -2.45 -9.28 -6.00
C LEU A 116 -3.41 -8.50 -5.10
N THR A 117 -4.56 -8.13 -5.67
CA THR A 117 -5.59 -7.32 -5.00
C THR A 117 -6.98 -7.95 -5.06
N ASN A 118 -7.85 -7.54 -4.15
CA ASN A 118 -9.29 -7.79 -4.19
C ASN A 118 -10.05 -6.65 -3.50
N ARG A 119 -11.39 -6.74 -3.42
CA ARG A 119 -12.26 -5.73 -2.81
C ARG A 119 -12.00 -5.48 -1.32
N HIS A 120 -11.30 -6.38 -0.64
CA HIS A 120 -10.90 -6.20 0.76
C HIS A 120 -9.51 -5.58 0.90
N SER A 121 -8.78 -5.35 -0.21
CA SER A 121 -7.56 -4.51 -0.22
C SER A 121 -7.98 -3.05 -0.01
N TYR A 122 -7.91 -2.54 1.24
CA TYR A 122 -8.62 -1.33 1.66
C TYR A 122 -7.73 -0.37 2.43
N SER A 123 -8.06 0.94 2.44
CA SER A 123 -7.39 1.97 3.25
C SER A 123 -5.88 2.06 2.90
N ALA A 124 -4.96 1.95 3.88
CA ALA A 124 -3.51 1.99 3.63
C ALA A 124 -3.05 0.98 2.56
N THR A 125 -3.79 -0.13 2.36
CA THR A 125 -3.51 -1.06 1.26
C THR A 125 -3.89 -0.47 -0.09
N ASN A 126 -5.00 0.27 -0.17
CA ASN A 126 -5.37 1.00 -1.37
C ASN A 126 -4.30 2.04 -1.75
N ASP A 127 -3.77 2.76 -0.75
CA ASP A 127 -2.70 3.74 -0.96
C ASP A 127 -1.39 3.04 -1.37
N PHE A 128 -1.07 1.88 -0.78
CA PHE A 128 0.05 1.05 -1.22
C PHE A 128 -0.08 0.65 -2.69
N VAL A 129 -1.24 0.15 -3.10
CA VAL A 129 -1.50 -0.23 -4.50
C VAL A 129 -1.42 0.99 -5.42
N ASN A 130 -1.91 2.16 -4.97
CA ASN A 130 -1.79 3.41 -5.73
C ASN A 130 -0.32 3.78 -6.01
N VAL A 131 0.58 3.57 -5.06
CA VAL A 131 2.02 3.79 -5.26
C VAL A 131 2.60 2.73 -6.19
N MET A 132 2.33 1.45 -5.91
CA MET A 132 2.93 0.34 -6.63
C MET A 132 2.59 0.33 -8.13
N ARG A 133 1.36 0.67 -8.52
CA ARG A 133 0.95 0.74 -9.94
C ARG A 133 1.67 1.81 -10.76
N LEU A 134 2.34 2.77 -10.10
CA LEU A 134 3.14 3.79 -10.80
C LEU A 134 4.51 3.27 -11.25
N LEU A 135 4.92 2.11 -10.77
CA LEU A 135 6.25 1.56 -11.01
C LEU A 135 6.27 0.69 -12.26
N PRO A 136 7.21 0.92 -13.21
CA PRO A 136 7.21 0.24 -14.51
C PRO A 136 7.40 -1.28 -14.43
N GLN A 137 7.99 -1.79 -13.32
CA GLN A 137 8.19 -3.22 -13.11
C GLN A 137 7.02 -3.90 -12.40
N VAL A 138 5.96 -3.17 -12.04
CA VAL A 138 4.81 -3.67 -11.28
C VAL A 138 3.62 -3.88 -12.19
N THR A 139 2.92 -5.00 -12.01
CA THR A 139 1.60 -5.29 -12.58
C THR A 139 0.64 -5.57 -11.44
N VAL A 140 -0.49 -4.88 -11.40
CA VAL A 140 -1.57 -5.11 -10.44
C VAL A 140 -2.55 -6.11 -11.03
N MET A 141 -2.79 -7.23 -10.34
CA MET A 141 -3.66 -8.31 -10.81
C MET A 141 -4.72 -8.67 -9.76
N GLY A 142 -5.87 -9.09 -10.23
CA GLY A 142 -6.97 -9.55 -9.37
C GLY A 142 -8.24 -8.76 -9.60
N ASP A 143 -8.90 -8.33 -8.52
CA ASP A 143 -10.06 -7.46 -8.59
C ASP A 143 -9.70 -6.05 -8.12
N ARG A 144 -10.54 -5.08 -8.46
CA ARG A 144 -10.48 -3.71 -7.99
C ARG A 144 -10.32 -3.66 -6.46
N THR A 145 -9.50 -2.78 -5.94
CA THR A 145 -9.37 -2.56 -4.49
C THR A 145 -10.66 -1.97 -3.90
N GLY A 146 -10.78 -2.04 -2.58
CA GLY A 146 -11.96 -1.54 -1.86
C GLY A 146 -11.99 -0.02 -1.66
N GLY A 147 -10.89 0.69 -1.94
CA GLY A 147 -10.79 2.13 -1.71
C GLY A 147 -10.53 2.50 -0.25
N GLY A 148 -11.27 3.49 0.25
CA GLY A 148 -11.22 3.90 1.66
C GLY A 148 -10.00 4.75 2.03
N SER A 149 -9.39 5.39 1.05
CA SER A 149 -8.40 6.45 1.28
C SER A 149 -9.09 7.68 1.85
N GLY A 150 -8.49 8.39 2.80
CA GLY A 150 -9.13 9.60 3.31
C GLY A 150 -8.74 9.97 4.72
N LEU A 151 -7.78 9.28 5.34
CA LEU A 151 -7.28 9.58 6.69
C LEU A 151 -8.44 9.84 7.67
N PRO A 152 -9.29 8.86 7.95
CA PRO A 152 -10.54 9.07 8.67
C PRO A 152 -10.31 9.49 10.11
N PHE A 153 -11.20 10.35 10.62
CA PHE A 153 -11.29 10.67 12.05
C PHE A 153 -12.64 10.25 12.62
N SER A 154 -12.69 10.11 13.92
CA SER A 154 -13.91 9.76 14.65
C SER A 154 -14.39 10.94 15.48
N SER A 155 -15.71 11.07 15.61
CA SER A 155 -16.38 12.02 16.50
C SER A 155 -17.47 11.30 17.26
N GLU A 156 -17.87 11.84 18.41
CA GLU A 156 -18.93 11.28 19.25
C GLU A 156 -20.18 12.17 19.16
N LEU A 157 -21.33 11.53 19.04
CA LEU A 157 -22.63 12.17 19.11
C LEU A 157 -23.06 12.35 20.56
N PRO A 158 -23.99 13.30 20.86
CA PRO A 158 -24.45 13.53 22.24
C PRO A 158 -25.08 12.32 22.94
N ASN A 159 -25.50 11.31 22.19
CA ASN A 159 -26.03 10.04 22.70
C ASN A 159 -24.96 8.97 22.94
N GLY A 160 -23.66 9.29 22.79
CA GLY A 160 -22.54 8.38 22.98
C GLY A 160 -22.20 7.52 21.76
N TRP A 161 -22.85 7.70 20.63
CA TRP A 161 -22.49 6.99 19.39
C TRP A 161 -21.28 7.60 18.71
N SER A 162 -20.37 6.75 18.28
CA SER A 162 -19.23 7.17 17.45
C SER A 162 -19.62 7.19 15.98
N VAL A 163 -19.20 8.24 15.29
CA VAL A 163 -19.26 8.36 13.83
C VAL A 163 -17.86 8.55 13.29
N ARG A 164 -17.61 8.01 12.10
CA ARG A 164 -16.30 8.07 11.45
C ARG A 164 -16.44 8.60 10.03
N PHE A 165 -15.58 9.55 9.67
CA PHE A 165 -15.60 10.21 8.37
C PHE A 165 -14.23 10.22 7.74
N SER A 166 -14.16 10.19 6.39
CA SER A 166 -12.97 10.60 5.64
C SER A 166 -12.72 12.09 5.87
N ALA A 167 -11.48 12.44 6.26
CA ALA A 167 -11.09 13.81 6.59
C ALA A 167 -10.35 14.53 5.47
N CYS A 168 -9.60 13.76 4.68
CA CYS A 168 -8.65 14.26 3.69
C CYS A 168 -8.83 13.54 2.36
N PRO A 169 -9.39 14.18 1.33
CA PRO A 169 -9.38 13.62 -0.01
C PRO A 169 -7.96 13.25 -0.43
N VAL A 170 -7.79 12.00 -0.87
CA VAL A 170 -6.55 11.48 -1.45
C VAL A 170 -6.77 11.31 -2.95
N LEU A 171 -5.86 11.88 -3.73
CA LEU A 171 -5.93 11.87 -5.19
C LEU A 171 -4.69 11.16 -5.74
N ASP A 172 -4.85 10.49 -6.84
CA ASP A 172 -3.74 9.92 -7.60
C ASP A 172 -2.92 11.01 -8.35
N VAL A 173 -1.92 10.60 -9.11
CA VAL A 173 -1.06 11.51 -9.89
C VAL A 173 -1.84 12.29 -10.96
N ASN A 174 -2.99 11.80 -11.40
CA ASN A 174 -3.89 12.44 -12.34
C ASN A 174 -4.96 13.30 -11.64
N LYS A 175 -4.86 13.47 -10.31
CA LYS A 175 -5.82 14.18 -9.46
C LYS A 175 -7.21 13.53 -9.44
N GLN A 176 -7.30 12.22 -9.66
CA GLN A 176 -8.53 11.45 -9.50
C GLN A 176 -8.62 10.90 -8.08
N HIS A 177 -9.83 10.87 -7.52
CA HIS A 177 -10.04 10.30 -6.18
C HIS A 177 -9.73 8.81 -6.14
N THR A 178 -8.95 8.37 -5.15
CA THR A 178 -8.65 6.97 -4.90
C THR A 178 -9.64 6.30 -3.94
N GLU A 179 -10.60 7.06 -3.41
CA GLU A 179 -11.59 6.62 -2.41
C GLU A 179 -12.43 5.42 -2.86
N PHE A 180 -12.70 5.31 -4.16
CA PHE A 180 -13.57 4.27 -4.71
C PHE A 180 -12.82 3.04 -5.22
N GLY A 181 -11.56 2.94 -4.91
CA GLY A 181 -10.71 1.83 -5.29
C GLY A 181 -9.92 2.05 -6.58
N ILE A 182 -8.99 1.14 -6.80
CA ILE A 182 -8.02 1.13 -7.91
C ILE A 182 -8.27 -0.13 -8.71
N ASP A 183 -8.49 0.04 -10.01
CA ASP A 183 -8.63 -1.10 -10.94
C ASP A 183 -7.28 -1.77 -11.17
N PRO A 184 -7.24 -3.10 -11.36
CA PRO A 184 -6.05 -3.81 -11.83
C PRO A 184 -5.70 -3.41 -13.27
N ASP A 185 -4.50 -3.79 -13.72
CA ASP A 185 -3.99 -3.57 -15.09
C ASP A 185 -4.68 -4.47 -16.11
#